data_290c664926c7eca9461aeaa731141623
#
_entry.id   290c664926c7eca9461aeaa731141623
#
_cell.length_a   1.000
_cell.length_b   1.000
_cell.length_c   1.000
_cell.angle_alpha   90.00
_cell.angle_beta   90.00
_cell.angle_gamma   90.00
#
_symmetry.space_group_name_H-M   'P 1'
#
loop_
_entity.id
_entity.type
_entity.pdbx_description
1 polymer ?
#
loop_
_entity_poly.entity_id
_entity_poly.type
_entity_poly.pdbx_seq_one_letter_code
_entity_poly.pdbx_strand_id
1 'polypeptide(L)'
;MRRLGLAVLLCLLLAVSATAAPFVEGEDLTPATKPVRGGTLYLALTASPQSFLFYGSLDNNAYTVIGQTMTGLVELHPVTNAIRPGLAESWETSPDGKEVTFHLRDVKWSDGVPFTADDVIFTFESFIMNKVAKGNSVDRFTILDTRDGQKKEVRWVKVNDKTVKAVLPSPFGPFYMNLSHAYIYPAHKLESKIDKNRPDSVNELWLTNVSPKDIVANGPYRIASYVMDQKVVLERNPNYWRVDRFGNQLPYFDKLEYLIVKDAEVRLAKFIAGEIDYMAVSAADFPTLKQKELAGGPFTIFKAQPTQPTPSPVHIAFNYDVTNEQLKELFRNTEFRRAMEFLLDRERIIDEIHNGLAIPGAGLVLPANKAFYNPKIEKIMRPYDPAKAKAMLDKLGLKDKNGDGIREFASGKNVEFTLTVQSTPQDYQDVALVFKEDLEKAGIRVNLQILDSTLVGQMFGAGNFEAGIRAFGNQPDLELRKAIWQPGTQLYYWHYSALDRDKLAAISANMLDWEKRVYELFDLGSITTDPTKRKAIYDEVQEIYHDVVPVIFVCKGMNLSGANKSLGNVTQDKEGIVYFATYTAFRK
;
A
#
# COMPACT_ATOMS: atom_id res chain seq x y z
N MET A 1 -62.83 16.96 -59.76
CA MET A 1 -62.82 16.49 -58.36
C MET A 1 -61.68 15.51 -58.20
N ARG A 2 -60.56 15.99 -57.71
CA ARG A 2 -59.31 15.19 -57.42
C ARG A 2 -59.22 15.01 -55.91
N ARG A 3 -59.28 13.77 -55.45
CA ARG A 3 -59.05 13.43 -54.04
C ARG A 3 -57.55 13.26 -53.82
N LEU A 4 -56.94 14.11 -52.97
CA LEU A 4 -55.62 13.91 -52.43
C LEU A 4 -55.71 12.91 -51.28
N GLY A 5 -55.00 11.78 -51.42
CA GLY A 5 -54.78 10.83 -50.34
C GLY A 5 -53.51 11.23 -49.57
N LEU A 6 -53.69 11.49 -48.27
CA LEU A 6 -52.59 11.79 -47.34
C LEU A 6 -52.00 10.44 -46.86
N ALA A 7 -50.78 10.11 -47.29
CA ALA A 7 -50.02 8.97 -46.79
C ALA A 7 -49.26 9.42 -45.50
N VAL A 8 -49.69 8.93 -44.34
CA VAL A 8 -48.94 9.11 -43.08
C VAL A 8 -47.83 8.05 -43.04
N LEU A 9 -46.62 8.51 -43.18
CA LEU A 9 -45.41 7.66 -43.03
C LEU A 9 -45.10 7.53 -41.52
N LEU A 10 -45.42 6.37 -40.96
CA LEU A 10 -45.07 6.03 -39.56
C LEU A 10 -43.61 5.60 -39.52
N CYS A 11 -42.68 6.50 -39.13
CA CYS A 11 -41.30 6.15 -38.82
C CYS A 11 -41.27 5.43 -37.48
N LEU A 12 -41.18 4.11 -37.48
CA LEU A 12 -40.74 3.33 -36.32
C LEU A 12 -39.27 3.61 -36.06
N LEU A 13 -38.97 4.42 -35.06
CA LEU A 13 -37.66 4.52 -34.45
C LEU A 13 -37.43 3.21 -33.68
N LEU A 14 -36.75 2.26 -34.30
CA LEU A 14 -36.10 1.15 -33.60
C LEU A 14 -34.96 1.78 -32.78
N ALA A 15 -35.19 1.94 -31.47
CA ALA A 15 -34.10 2.19 -30.52
C ALA A 15 -33.21 0.94 -30.48
N VAL A 16 -32.17 0.92 -31.31
CA VAL A 16 -31.08 -0.03 -31.14
C VAL A 16 -30.40 0.36 -29.84
N SER A 17 -30.64 -0.39 -28.78
CA SER A 17 -29.85 -0.32 -27.57
C SER A 17 -28.42 -0.73 -27.95
N ALA A 18 -27.56 0.24 -28.20
CA ALA A 18 -26.13 -0.02 -28.34
C ALA A 18 -25.66 -0.55 -26.98
N THR A 19 -25.55 -1.87 -26.86
CA THR A 19 -24.83 -2.47 -25.73
C THR A 19 -23.38 -1.97 -25.83
N ALA A 20 -22.92 -1.29 -24.79
CA ALA A 20 -21.53 -0.86 -24.70
C ALA A 20 -20.60 -2.04 -24.99
N ALA A 21 -19.59 -1.83 -25.85
CA ALA A 21 -18.64 -2.88 -26.16
C ALA A 21 -17.96 -3.38 -24.86
N PRO A 22 -17.80 -4.70 -24.67
CA PRO A 22 -17.16 -5.23 -23.48
C PRO A 22 -15.72 -4.74 -23.40
N PHE A 23 -15.24 -4.48 -22.18
CA PHE A 23 -13.83 -4.15 -21.96
C PHE A 23 -12.98 -5.41 -22.16
N VAL A 24 -12.12 -5.38 -23.17
CA VAL A 24 -11.17 -6.47 -23.45
C VAL A 24 -9.91 -6.25 -22.60
N GLU A 25 -9.56 -7.22 -21.76
CA GLU A 25 -8.36 -7.18 -20.95
C GLU A 25 -7.11 -7.26 -21.83
N GLY A 26 -6.02 -6.59 -21.42
CA GLY A 26 -4.78 -6.49 -22.18
C GLY A 26 -4.16 -7.84 -22.55
N GLU A 27 -3.50 -7.90 -23.69
CA GLU A 27 -2.84 -9.12 -24.18
C GLU A 27 -1.68 -9.56 -23.31
N ASP A 28 -1.04 -8.62 -22.63
CA ASP A 28 0.04 -8.86 -21.67
C ASP A 28 -0.46 -9.43 -20.34
N LEU A 29 -1.76 -9.31 -20.06
CA LEU A 29 -2.40 -9.81 -18.84
C LEU A 29 -3.20 -11.10 -19.05
N THR A 30 -3.42 -11.50 -20.30
CA THR A 30 -4.22 -12.69 -20.64
C THR A 30 -3.36 -13.72 -21.39
N PRO A 31 -3.66 -15.04 -21.25
CA PRO A 31 -2.86 -16.07 -21.89
C PRO A 31 -2.90 -15.96 -23.42
N ALA A 32 -1.82 -16.38 -24.09
CA ALA A 32 -1.71 -16.38 -25.54
C ALA A 32 -2.65 -17.42 -26.21
N THR A 33 -2.97 -18.49 -25.51
CA THR A 33 -3.89 -19.56 -25.96
C THR A 33 -5.15 -19.53 -25.13
N LYS A 34 -6.29 -19.91 -25.74
CA LYS A 34 -7.59 -19.94 -25.07
C LYS A 34 -7.55 -20.89 -23.87
N PRO A 35 -7.74 -20.37 -22.63
CA PRO A 35 -7.68 -21.20 -21.43
C PRO A 35 -8.96 -22.00 -21.23
N VAL A 36 -8.85 -23.09 -20.48
CA VAL A 36 -10.02 -23.82 -19.97
C VAL A 36 -10.56 -23.06 -18.76
N ARG A 37 -11.88 -22.83 -18.74
CA ARG A 37 -12.60 -22.21 -17.61
C ARG A 37 -13.06 -23.27 -16.63
N GLY A 38 -13.07 -22.92 -15.35
CA GLY A 38 -13.62 -23.79 -14.32
C GLY A 38 -12.63 -24.10 -13.19
N GLY A 39 -13.10 -24.85 -12.21
CA GLY A 39 -12.31 -25.31 -11.07
C GLY A 39 -12.13 -24.26 -9.98
N THR A 40 -11.28 -24.61 -9.01
CA THR A 40 -11.00 -23.80 -7.82
C THR A 40 -9.50 -23.44 -7.76
N LEU A 41 -9.21 -22.20 -7.41
CA LEU A 41 -7.89 -21.72 -7.05
C LEU A 41 -7.78 -21.68 -5.53
N TYR A 42 -6.80 -22.38 -4.98
CA TYR A 42 -6.55 -22.46 -3.54
C TYR A 42 -5.43 -21.52 -3.12
N LEU A 43 -5.75 -20.64 -2.19
CA LEU A 43 -4.85 -19.63 -1.62
C LEU A 43 -4.87 -19.70 -0.10
N ALA A 44 -4.07 -18.90 0.58
CA ALA A 44 -4.08 -18.84 2.04
C ALA A 44 -4.18 -17.40 2.56
N LEU A 45 -4.85 -17.25 3.70
CA LEU A 45 -4.81 -16.09 4.58
C LEU A 45 -4.06 -16.45 5.87
N THR A 46 -3.44 -15.46 6.48
CA THR A 46 -2.71 -15.62 7.74
C THR A 46 -3.59 -15.50 8.98
N ALA A 47 -4.77 -14.91 8.83
CA ALA A 47 -5.79 -14.80 9.87
C ALA A 47 -7.17 -14.62 9.24
N SER A 48 -8.23 -14.77 10.05
CA SER A 48 -9.60 -14.42 9.66
C SER A 48 -9.72 -12.92 9.35
N PRO A 49 -10.37 -12.53 8.22
CA PRO A 49 -10.69 -11.13 7.98
C PRO A 49 -11.62 -10.59 9.06
N GLN A 50 -11.44 -9.31 9.43
CA GLN A 50 -12.27 -8.65 10.44
C GLN A 50 -13.53 -8.02 9.85
N SER A 51 -13.51 -7.71 8.56
CA SER A 51 -14.61 -7.07 7.83
C SER A 51 -14.52 -7.39 6.34
N PHE A 52 -15.64 -7.28 5.65
CA PHE A 52 -15.72 -7.32 4.18
C PHE A 52 -15.95 -5.93 3.58
N LEU A 53 -15.78 -4.87 4.38
CA LEU A 53 -15.80 -3.48 3.95
C LEU A 53 -14.38 -2.89 4.07
N PHE A 54 -13.80 -2.41 2.96
CA PHE A 54 -12.46 -1.82 2.93
C PHE A 54 -12.30 -0.66 3.93
N TYR A 55 -13.29 0.23 3.95
CA TYR A 55 -13.28 1.42 4.80
C TYR A 55 -13.64 1.15 6.27
N GLY A 56 -14.11 -0.05 6.59
CA GLY A 56 -14.44 -0.47 7.96
C GLY A 56 -13.32 -1.21 8.68
N SER A 57 -12.18 -1.47 8.01
CA SER A 57 -11.09 -2.28 8.56
C SER A 57 -9.72 -1.77 8.12
N LEU A 58 -8.69 -2.07 8.94
CA LEU A 58 -7.27 -1.87 8.58
C LEU A 58 -6.52 -3.22 8.48
N ASP A 59 -7.24 -4.30 8.19
CA ASP A 59 -6.74 -5.67 8.16
C ASP A 59 -6.34 -6.10 6.75
N ASN A 60 -5.08 -6.52 6.57
CA ASN A 60 -4.55 -6.97 5.28
C ASN A 60 -5.24 -8.23 4.73
N ASN A 61 -5.71 -9.14 5.59
CA ASN A 61 -6.46 -10.33 5.15
C ASN A 61 -7.83 -9.93 4.57
N ALA A 62 -8.50 -8.94 5.21
CA ALA A 62 -9.71 -8.35 4.67
C ALA A 62 -9.46 -7.69 3.31
N TYR A 63 -8.37 -6.90 3.17
CA TYR A 63 -8.01 -6.25 1.91
C TYR A 63 -7.74 -7.25 0.79
N THR A 64 -7.12 -8.39 1.09
CA THR A 64 -6.87 -9.46 0.12
C THR A 64 -8.17 -10.02 -0.45
N VAL A 65 -9.19 -10.24 0.38
CA VAL A 65 -10.51 -10.73 -0.05
C VAL A 65 -11.28 -9.64 -0.80
N ILE A 66 -11.31 -8.42 -0.26
CA ILE A 66 -12.06 -7.28 -0.83
C ILE A 66 -11.51 -6.90 -2.21
N GLY A 67 -10.20 -6.95 -2.42
CA GLY A 67 -9.58 -6.70 -3.71
C GLY A 67 -10.02 -7.66 -4.83
N GLN A 68 -10.65 -8.79 -4.49
CA GLN A 68 -11.25 -9.71 -5.45
C GLN A 68 -12.72 -9.38 -5.74
N THR A 69 -13.36 -8.59 -4.87
CA THR A 69 -14.81 -8.35 -4.92
C THR A 69 -15.18 -6.92 -5.34
N MET A 70 -14.24 -5.98 -5.21
CA MET A 70 -14.49 -4.56 -5.47
C MET A 70 -13.51 -4.00 -6.51
N THR A 71 -14.00 -3.01 -7.27
CA THR A 71 -13.26 -2.27 -8.30
C THR A 71 -13.48 -0.77 -8.08
N GLY A 72 -12.48 0.06 -8.44
CA GLY A 72 -12.57 1.52 -8.43
C GLY A 72 -12.98 2.11 -9.77
N LEU A 73 -13.10 3.45 -9.84
CA LEU A 73 -13.35 4.16 -11.10
C LEU A 73 -12.19 3.98 -12.09
N VAL A 74 -10.97 4.04 -11.59
CA VAL A 74 -9.74 3.76 -12.32
C VAL A 74 -8.94 2.73 -11.54
N GLU A 75 -8.00 2.07 -12.20
CA GLU A 75 -7.15 1.04 -11.61
C GLU A 75 -5.69 1.23 -12.04
N LEU A 76 -4.78 0.59 -11.32
CA LEU A 76 -3.40 0.42 -11.76
C LEU A 76 -3.29 -0.80 -12.66
N HIS A 77 -2.54 -0.65 -13.74
CA HIS A 77 -2.09 -1.80 -14.51
C HIS A 77 -1.13 -2.64 -13.65
N PRO A 78 -1.38 -3.94 -13.44
CA PRO A 78 -0.66 -4.73 -12.42
C PRO A 78 0.84 -4.92 -12.69
N VAL A 79 1.30 -4.68 -13.91
CA VAL A 79 2.72 -4.79 -14.27
C VAL A 79 3.38 -3.40 -14.36
N THR A 80 2.75 -2.46 -15.07
CA THR A 80 3.36 -1.15 -15.39
C THR A 80 3.03 -0.06 -14.39
N ASN A 81 2.05 -0.27 -13.50
CA ASN A 81 1.46 0.74 -12.60
C ASN A 81 0.85 1.96 -13.34
N ALA A 82 0.63 1.86 -14.66
CA ALA A 82 -0.08 2.89 -15.41
C ALA A 82 -1.56 2.94 -15.00
N ILE A 83 -2.12 4.14 -14.97
CA ILE A 83 -3.56 4.32 -14.73
C ILE A 83 -4.34 3.79 -15.94
N ARG A 84 -5.35 2.98 -15.69
CA ARG A 84 -6.24 2.42 -16.70
C ARG A 84 -7.71 2.50 -16.29
N PRO A 85 -8.65 2.41 -17.25
CA PRO A 85 -10.08 2.38 -16.96
C PRO A 85 -10.49 1.22 -16.04
N GLY A 86 -11.30 1.55 -15.02
CA GLY A 86 -12.00 0.62 -14.16
C GLY A 86 -13.51 0.69 -14.41
N LEU A 87 -14.31 1.08 -13.42
CA LEU A 87 -15.75 1.33 -13.54
C LEU A 87 -16.06 2.59 -14.37
N ALA A 88 -15.12 3.54 -14.49
CA ALA A 88 -15.18 4.56 -15.53
C ALA A 88 -14.57 3.99 -16.82
N GLU A 89 -15.28 4.13 -17.94
CA GLU A 89 -14.75 3.72 -19.25
C GLU A 89 -13.83 4.77 -19.85
N SER A 90 -14.04 6.05 -19.50
CA SER A 90 -13.23 7.18 -19.91
C SER A 90 -13.40 8.35 -18.95
N TRP A 91 -12.51 9.33 -19.06
CA TRP A 91 -12.62 10.58 -18.31
C TRP A 91 -11.98 11.73 -19.08
N GLU A 92 -12.40 12.95 -18.76
CA GLU A 92 -11.90 14.19 -19.32
C GLU A 92 -11.49 15.14 -18.19
N THR A 93 -10.34 15.79 -18.35
CA THR A 93 -9.88 16.83 -17.41
C THR A 93 -10.05 18.20 -18.07
N SER A 94 -10.63 19.15 -17.33
CA SER A 94 -10.76 20.54 -17.78
C SER A 94 -9.37 21.16 -18.08
N PRO A 95 -9.30 22.17 -18.98
CA PRO A 95 -8.02 22.81 -19.33
C PRO A 95 -7.26 23.42 -18.15
N ASP A 96 -7.97 23.85 -17.12
CA ASP A 96 -7.39 24.38 -15.86
C ASP A 96 -7.04 23.30 -14.83
N GLY A 97 -7.30 22.01 -15.16
CA GLY A 97 -6.98 20.86 -14.31
C GLY A 97 -7.84 20.75 -13.03
N LYS A 98 -8.94 21.50 -12.92
CA LYS A 98 -9.75 21.56 -11.68
C LYS A 98 -11.03 20.77 -11.72
N GLU A 99 -11.45 20.30 -12.87
CA GLU A 99 -12.60 19.43 -13.02
C GLU A 99 -12.21 18.17 -13.77
N VAL A 100 -12.67 17.00 -13.29
CA VAL A 100 -12.52 15.72 -13.96
C VAL A 100 -13.89 15.10 -14.11
N THR A 101 -14.34 14.90 -15.34
CA THR A 101 -15.62 14.27 -15.66
C THR A 101 -15.38 12.81 -16.02
N PHE A 102 -16.01 11.88 -15.30
CA PHE A 102 -15.94 10.45 -15.53
C PHE A 102 -17.21 9.95 -16.21
N HIS A 103 -17.05 9.18 -17.29
CA HIS A 103 -18.12 8.44 -17.97
C HIS A 103 -18.14 7.01 -17.43
N LEU A 104 -19.24 6.61 -16.80
CA LEU A 104 -19.37 5.34 -16.11
C LEU A 104 -19.83 4.24 -17.06
N ARG A 105 -19.25 3.05 -16.91
CA ARG A 105 -19.67 1.86 -17.68
C ARG A 105 -21.11 1.50 -17.37
N ASP A 106 -21.78 0.92 -18.37
CA ASP A 106 -23.07 0.28 -18.18
C ASP A 106 -22.90 -1.14 -17.64
N VAL A 107 -22.62 -1.23 -16.34
CA VAL A 107 -22.39 -2.48 -15.61
C VAL A 107 -23.38 -2.63 -14.46
N LYS A 108 -23.46 -3.85 -13.92
CA LYS A 108 -24.37 -4.19 -12.82
C LYS A 108 -23.57 -4.74 -11.65
N TRP A 109 -24.06 -4.48 -10.46
CA TRP A 109 -23.66 -5.18 -9.25
C TRP A 109 -23.97 -6.68 -9.35
N SER A 110 -23.35 -7.49 -8.51
CA SER A 110 -23.56 -8.96 -8.53
C SER A 110 -25.00 -9.41 -8.24
N ASP A 111 -25.83 -8.53 -7.67
CA ASP A 111 -27.27 -8.73 -7.47
C ASP A 111 -28.14 -8.23 -8.63
N GLY A 112 -27.53 -7.71 -9.69
CA GLY A 112 -28.22 -7.27 -10.90
C GLY A 112 -28.64 -5.79 -10.90
N VAL A 113 -28.46 -5.05 -9.80
CA VAL A 113 -28.75 -3.61 -9.73
C VAL A 113 -27.74 -2.84 -10.58
N PRO A 114 -28.16 -1.85 -11.40
CA PRO A 114 -27.25 -1.02 -12.18
C PRO A 114 -26.27 -0.23 -11.30
N PHE A 115 -25.02 -0.14 -11.75
CA PHE A 115 -24.02 0.77 -11.20
C PHE A 115 -24.28 2.20 -11.71
N THR A 116 -24.28 3.19 -10.80
CA THR A 116 -24.59 4.58 -11.13
C THR A 116 -23.66 5.58 -10.42
N ALA A 117 -23.79 6.85 -10.80
CA ALA A 117 -23.10 7.97 -10.15
C ALA A 117 -23.42 8.10 -8.66
N ASP A 118 -24.61 7.63 -8.22
CA ASP A 118 -25.00 7.66 -6.81
C ASP A 118 -24.09 6.76 -5.96
N ASP A 119 -23.65 5.59 -6.49
CA ASP A 119 -22.69 4.72 -5.80
C ASP A 119 -21.34 5.41 -5.58
N VAL A 120 -20.91 6.22 -6.56
CA VAL A 120 -19.66 6.98 -6.46
C VAL A 120 -19.76 8.05 -5.38
N ILE A 121 -20.80 8.89 -5.43
CA ILE A 121 -21.02 9.98 -4.46
C ILE A 121 -21.17 9.39 -3.05
N PHE A 122 -22.01 8.39 -2.91
CA PHE A 122 -22.22 7.67 -1.64
C PHE A 122 -20.89 7.18 -1.05
N THR A 123 -20.03 6.56 -1.87
CA THR A 123 -18.74 6.04 -1.42
C THR A 123 -17.83 7.15 -0.91
N PHE A 124 -17.73 8.24 -1.67
CA PHE A 124 -16.88 9.37 -1.27
C PHE A 124 -17.38 10.06 -0.01
N GLU A 125 -18.67 10.35 0.07
CA GLU A 125 -19.24 11.07 1.22
C GLU A 125 -19.28 10.20 2.48
N SER A 126 -19.71 8.94 2.35
CA SER A 126 -19.94 8.07 3.52
C SER A 126 -18.69 7.39 4.05
N PHE A 127 -17.67 7.17 3.22
CA PHE A 127 -16.48 6.41 3.60
C PHE A 127 -15.19 7.19 3.43
N ILE A 128 -14.88 7.65 2.21
CA ILE A 128 -13.55 8.19 1.88
C ILE A 128 -13.32 9.50 2.63
N MET A 129 -14.30 10.41 2.63
CA MET A 129 -14.27 11.71 3.29
C MET A 129 -14.84 11.70 4.71
N ASN A 130 -15.32 10.56 5.18
CA ASN A 130 -15.82 10.40 6.54
C ASN A 130 -14.66 10.18 7.51
N LYS A 131 -14.31 11.22 8.29
CA LYS A 131 -13.16 11.24 9.22
C LYS A 131 -13.20 10.15 10.29
N VAL A 132 -14.38 9.58 10.60
CA VAL A 132 -14.53 8.51 11.61
C VAL A 132 -14.56 7.10 11.00
N ALA A 133 -14.61 6.97 9.67
CA ALA A 133 -14.40 5.69 9.01
C ALA A 133 -12.95 5.23 9.20
N LYS A 134 -12.73 3.99 9.65
CA LYS A 134 -11.39 3.45 9.99
C LYS A 134 -10.42 3.51 8.81
N GLY A 135 -10.90 3.20 7.61
CA GLY A 135 -10.12 3.20 6.37
C GLY A 135 -10.33 4.44 5.51
N ASN A 136 -10.74 5.58 6.09
CA ASN A 136 -10.92 6.82 5.34
C ASN A 136 -9.63 7.25 4.63
N SER A 137 -9.77 8.13 3.67
CA SER A 137 -8.65 8.68 2.89
C SER A 137 -8.79 10.19 2.70
N VAL A 138 -9.29 10.87 3.73
CA VAL A 138 -9.53 12.33 3.74
C VAL A 138 -8.27 13.10 3.34
N ASP A 139 -7.11 12.70 3.86
CA ASP A 139 -5.81 13.29 3.55
C ASP A 139 -5.44 13.22 2.07
N ARG A 140 -5.84 12.14 1.37
CA ARG A 140 -5.56 11.93 -0.06
C ARG A 140 -6.44 12.77 -0.98
N PHE A 141 -7.59 13.22 -0.49
CA PHE A 141 -8.56 14.01 -1.25
C PHE A 141 -8.80 15.40 -0.64
N THR A 142 -7.87 15.84 0.23
CA THR A 142 -7.80 17.21 0.77
C THR A 142 -6.58 17.90 0.17
N ILE A 143 -6.82 18.91 -0.67
CA ILE A 143 -5.84 19.52 -1.58
C ILE A 143 -5.63 20.98 -1.21
N LEU A 144 -4.40 21.46 -1.33
CA LEU A 144 -4.06 22.88 -1.19
C LEU A 144 -4.77 23.71 -2.27
N ASP A 145 -5.60 24.66 -1.87
CA ASP A 145 -6.17 25.67 -2.76
C ASP A 145 -5.14 26.80 -2.92
N THR A 146 -4.56 26.92 -4.11
CA THR A 146 -3.52 27.92 -4.40
C THR A 146 -4.02 29.37 -4.38
N ARG A 147 -5.35 29.60 -4.30
CA ARG A 147 -5.94 30.95 -4.26
C ARG A 147 -5.89 31.59 -2.87
N ASP A 148 -5.97 30.78 -1.82
CA ASP A 148 -6.04 31.27 -0.44
C ASP A 148 -5.12 30.51 0.52
N GLY A 149 -4.36 29.52 0.03
CA GLY A 149 -3.43 28.74 0.82
C GLY A 149 -4.09 27.75 1.80
N GLN A 150 -5.42 27.52 1.68
CA GLN A 150 -6.15 26.62 2.56
C GLN A 150 -6.28 25.23 1.93
N LYS A 151 -6.28 24.19 2.75
CA LYS A 151 -6.57 22.82 2.30
C LYS A 151 -8.08 22.61 2.24
N LYS A 152 -8.57 22.14 1.09
CA LYS A 152 -10.00 21.91 0.81
C LYS A 152 -10.22 20.52 0.24
N GLU A 153 -11.37 19.98 0.52
CA GLU A 153 -11.79 18.65 0.07
C GLU A 153 -12.21 18.65 -1.41
N VAL A 154 -11.92 17.56 -2.11
CA VAL A 154 -12.48 17.29 -3.44
C VAL A 154 -13.97 17.06 -3.31
N ARG A 155 -14.74 17.73 -4.17
CA ARG A 155 -16.20 17.61 -4.19
C ARG A 155 -16.65 16.82 -5.40
N TRP A 156 -17.62 15.94 -5.22
CA TRP A 156 -18.22 15.15 -6.28
C TRP A 156 -19.61 15.66 -6.64
N VAL A 157 -19.94 15.66 -7.94
CA VAL A 157 -21.21 16.16 -8.47
C VAL A 157 -21.78 15.15 -9.46
N LYS A 158 -22.99 14.70 -9.22
CA LYS A 158 -23.76 13.91 -10.19
C LYS A 158 -24.18 14.79 -11.35
N VAL A 159 -23.78 14.42 -12.58
CA VAL A 159 -24.27 15.07 -13.80
C VAL A 159 -25.51 14.33 -14.31
N ASN A 160 -25.43 13.00 -14.35
CA ASN A 160 -26.53 12.07 -14.61
C ASN A 160 -26.14 10.68 -14.06
N ASP A 161 -26.97 9.65 -14.26
CA ASP A 161 -26.71 8.31 -13.72
C ASP A 161 -25.41 7.67 -14.23
N LYS A 162 -24.93 8.08 -15.40
CA LYS A 162 -23.69 7.53 -16.02
C LYS A 162 -22.56 8.54 -16.13
N THR A 163 -22.70 9.70 -15.49
CA THR A 163 -21.67 10.75 -15.52
C THR A 163 -21.54 11.40 -14.16
N VAL A 164 -20.32 11.39 -13.63
CA VAL A 164 -19.98 12.05 -12.36
C VAL A 164 -18.77 12.96 -12.55
N LYS A 165 -18.76 14.09 -11.86
CA LYS A 165 -17.67 15.07 -11.92
C LYS A 165 -17.00 15.22 -10.56
N ALA A 166 -15.67 15.15 -10.53
CA ALA A 166 -14.85 15.58 -9.42
C ALA A 166 -14.44 17.05 -9.62
N VAL A 167 -14.65 17.88 -8.60
CA VAL A 167 -14.26 19.30 -8.57
C VAL A 167 -13.14 19.48 -7.55
N LEU A 168 -11.97 19.88 -8.04
CA LEU A 168 -10.73 19.99 -7.30
C LEU A 168 -10.46 21.47 -6.94
N PRO A 169 -10.00 21.77 -5.74
CA PRO A 169 -9.60 23.13 -5.34
C PRO A 169 -8.46 23.70 -6.20
N SER A 170 -7.52 22.85 -6.61
CA SER A 170 -6.39 23.14 -7.50
C SER A 170 -6.09 21.92 -8.39
N PRO A 171 -5.33 22.07 -9.48
CA PRO A 171 -4.79 20.91 -10.20
C PRO A 171 -4.08 19.98 -9.23
N PHE A 172 -4.26 18.67 -9.38
CA PHE A 172 -3.75 17.70 -8.42
C PHE A 172 -3.07 16.52 -9.13
N GLY A 173 -1.74 16.51 -9.12
CA GLY A 173 -0.92 15.53 -9.83
C GLY A 173 -1.23 14.07 -9.48
N PRO A 174 -1.35 13.69 -8.19
CA PRO A 174 -1.63 12.31 -7.78
C PRO A 174 -3.12 11.91 -7.85
N PHE A 175 -4.01 12.72 -8.41
CA PHE A 175 -5.46 12.48 -8.34
C PHE A 175 -5.87 11.07 -8.80
N TYR A 176 -5.45 10.67 -9.99
CA TYR A 176 -5.80 9.35 -10.53
C TYR A 176 -5.12 8.21 -9.75
N MET A 177 -3.91 8.45 -9.26
CA MET A 177 -3.19 7.47 -8.43
C MET A 177 -3.92 7.25 -7.10
N ASN A 178 -4.37 8.34 -6.44
CA ASN A 178 -5.19 8.24 -5.23
C ASN A 178 -6.52 7.53 -5.51
N LEU A 179 -7.15 7.86 -6.64
CA LEU A 179 -8.43 7.30 -7.05
C LEU A 179 -8.34 5.80 -7.38
N SER A 180 -7.20 5.32 -7.87
CA SER A 180 -7.00 3.89 -8.16
C SER A 180 -7.05 2.98 -6.93
N HIS A 181 -6.96 3.57 -5.74
CA HIS A 181 -7.08 2.88 -4.45
C HIS A 181 -8.46 3.10 -3.79
N ALA A 182 -9.39 3.70 -4.50
CA ALA A 182 -10.74 3.97 -4.02
C ALA A 182 -11.73 2.94 -4.59
N TYR A 183 -12.05 1.91 -3.81
CA TYR A 183 -13.10 0.95 -4.16
C TYR A 183 -14.48 1.58 -4.03
N ILE A 184 -15.36 1.36 -5.00
CA ILE A 184 -16.72 1.90 -5.00
C ILE A 184 -17.69 0.89 -4.40
N TYR A 185 -18.59 1.37 -3.54
CA TYR A 185 -19.55 0.56 -2.77
C TYR A 185 -21.01 0.87 -3.16
N PRO A 186 -21.90 -0.12 -3.00
CA PRO A 186 -23.29 -0.02 -3.48
C PRO A 186 -24.16 0.82 -2.53
N ALA A 187 -24.58 1.99 -2.99
CA ALA A 187 -25.48 2.88 -2.24
C ALA A 187 -26.78 2.15 -1.87
N HIS A 188 -27.39 1.44 -2.83
CA HIS A 188 -28.67 0.72 -2.64
C HIS A 188 -28.64 -0.36 -1.53
N LYS A 189 -27.45 -0.85 -1.13
CA LYS A 189 -27.31 -1.85 -0.06
C LYS A 189 -26.90 -1.26 1.29
N LEU A 190 -26.18 -0.15 1.28
CA LEU A 190 -25.48 0.33 2.48
C LEU A 190 -26.03 1.66 3.00
N GLU A 191 -26.55 2.54 2.14
CA GLU A 191 -26.95 3.89 2.56
C GLU A 191 -28.01 3.86 3.67
N SER A 192 -29.05 3.04 3.51
CA SER A 192 -30.12 2.91 4.50
C SER A 192 -29.70 2.27 5.82
N LYS A 193 -28.51 1.68 5.89
CA LYS A 193 -27.95 1.04 7.09
C LYS A 193 -27.06 1.97 7.90
N ILE A 194 -26.71 3.15 7.36
CA ILE A 194 -25.91 4.14 8.06
C ILE A 194 -26.82 4.97 8.97
N ASP A 195 -26.49 5.00 10.27
CA ASP A 195 -27.15 5.87 11.21
C ASP A 195 -26.58 7.29 11.08
N LYS A 196 -27.37 8.22 10.57
CA LYS A 196 -26.98 9.62 10.35
C LYS A 196 -26.60 10.36 11.65
N ASN A 197 -27.08 9.87 12.80
CA ASN A 197 -26.73 10.42 14.13
C ASN A 197 -25.45 9.80 14.70
N ARG A 198 -24.95 8.71 14.13
CA ARG A 198 -23.71 8.02 14.48
C ARG A 198 -22.85 7.84 13.25
N PRO A 199 -22.06 8.83 12.84
CA PRO A 199 -21.21 8.74 11.62
C PRO A 199 -20.23 7.57 11.64
N ASP A 200 -19.85 7.07 12.82
CA ASP A 200 -19.01 5.90 13.01
C ASP A 200 -19.71 4.56 12.73
N SER A 201 -21.06 4.54 12.60
CA SER A 201 -21.84 3.35 12.23
C SER A 201 -21.41 2.72 10.90
N VAL A 202 -20.75 3.48 10.03
CA VAL A 202 -20.12 2.97 8.79
C VAL A 202 -19.11 1.85 9.07
N ASN A 203 -18.48 1.83 10.24
CA ASN A 203 -17.51 0.80 10.63
C ASN A 203 -18.17 -0.53 11.06
N GLU A 204 -19.49 -0.54 11.21
CA GLU A 204 -20.28 -1.73 11.58
C GLU A 204 -20.86 -2.44 10.34
N LEU A 205 -20.70 -1.84 9.14
CA LEU A 205 -21.22 -2.39 7.90
C LEU A 205 -20.36 -3.57 7.41
N TRP A 206 -21.01 -4.57 6.87
CA TRP A 206 -20.38 -5.77 6.30
C TRP A 206 -19.30 -6.40 7.19
N LEU A 207 -19.55 -6.44 8.49
CA LEU A 207 -18.76 -7.25 9.41
C LEU A 207 -18.93 -8.75 9.08
N THR A 208 -18.06 -9.57 9.62
CA THR A 208 -17.97 -11.00 9.31
C THR A 208 -19.18 -11.84 9.72
N ASN A 209 -20.10 -11.29 10.50
CA ASN A 209 -21.40 -11.88 10.84
C ASN A 209 -22.51 -11.60 9.84
N VAL A 210 -22.27 -10.75 8.84
CA VAL A 210 -23.25 -10.45 7.77
C VAL A 210 -23.34 -11.63 6.82
N SER A 211 -24.56 -11.98 6.40
CA SER A 211 -24.75 -13.04 5.41
C SER A 211 -24.02 -12.72 4.10
N PRO A 212 -23.23 -13.65 3.54
CA PRO A 212 -22.58 -13.45 2.24
C PRO A 212 -23.51 -13.02 1.11
N LYS A 213 -24.79 -13.40 1.17
CA LYS A 213 -25.83 -13.00 0.18
C LYS A 213 -26.15 -11.50 0.22
N ASP A 214 -25.88 -10.84 1.34
CA ASP A 214 -26.11 -9.40 1.51
C ASP A 214 -24.90 -8.56 1.10
N ILE A 215 -23.78 -9.21 0.81
CA ILE A 215 -22.53 -8.58 0.34
C ILE A 215 -22.49 -8.68 -1.18
N VAL A 216 -22.70 -7.56 -1.86
CA VAL A 216 -22.67 -7.51 -3.32
C VAL A 216 -21.33 -7.00 -3.82
N ALA A 217 -20.97 -7.36 -5.05
CA ALA A 217 -19.66 -7.11 -5.65
C ALA A 217 -19.80 -6.46 -7.03
N ASN A 218 -18.78 -5.68 -7.43
CA ASN A 218 -18.60 -5.20 -8.79
C ASN A 218 -17.27 -5.71 -9.42
N GLY A 219 -16.47 -6.42 -8.63
CA GLY A 219 -15.23 -7.08 -9.03
C GLY A 219 -15.45 -8.48 -9.64
N PRO A 220 -14.34 -9.21 -9.95
CA PRO A 220 -14.40 -10.51 -10.62
C PRO A 220 -15.07 -11.62 -9.81
N TYR A 221 -15.06 -11.53 -8.50
CA TYR A 221 -15.65 -12.51 -7.60
C TYR A 221 -16.62 -11.86 -6.61
N ARG A 222 -17.47 -12.69 -5.99
CA ARG A 222 -18.32 -12.33 -4.86
C ARG A 222 -18.14 -13.33 -3.72
N ILE A 223 -18.41 -12.92 -2.49
CA ILE A 223 -18.31 -13.82 -1.33
C ILE A 223 -19.46 -14.83 -1.37
N ALA A 224 -19.11 -16.12 -1.38
CA ALA A 224 -20.06 -17.23 -1.37
C ALA A 224 -20.27 -17.76 0.06
N SER A 225 -19.18 -17.93 0.82
CA SER A 225 -19.23 -18.37 2.21
C SER A 225 -18.00 -17.93 3.01
N TYR A 226 -18.19 -17.84 4.30
CA TYR A 226 -17.12 -17.59 5.27
C TYR A 226 -17.32 -18.49 6.48
N VAL A 227 -16.26 -19.18 6.89
CA VAL A 227 -16.19 -19.95 8.12
C VAL A 227 -14.98 -19.46 8.90
N MET A 228 -15.23 -18.84 10.06
CA MET A 228 -14.19 -18.24 10.91
C MET A 228 -13.08 -19.25 11.21
N ASP A 229 -11.83 -18.80 11.12
CA ASP A 229 -10.61 -19.57 11.36
C ASP A 229 -10.44 -20.83 10.47
N GLN A 230 -11.27 -20.97 9.43
CA GLN A 230 -11.17 -22.08 8.48
C GLN A 230 -10.96 -21.58 7.05
N LYS A 231 -11.91 -20.87 6.47
CA LYS A 231 -11.83 -20.43 5.07
C LYS A 231 -12.79 -19.33 4.67
N VAL A 232 -12.43 -18.61 3.61
CA VAL A 232 -13.31 -17.74 2.81
C VAL A 232 -13.44 -18.33 1.42
N VAL A 233 -14.64 -18.51 0.92
CA VAL A 233 -14.90 -18.97 -0.43
C VAL A 233 -15.54 -17.84 -1.24
N LEU A 234 -14.92 -17.51 -2.35
CA LEU A 234 -15.44 -16.59 -3.34
C LEU A 234 -15.87 -17.39 -4.57
N GLU A 235 -16.95 -16.97 -5.22
CA GLU A 235 -17.41 -17.51 -6.49
C GLU A 235 -17.42 -16.43 -7.57
N ARG A 236 -17.36 -16.84 -8.84
CA ARG A 236 -17.39 -15.94 -9.98
C ARG A 236 -18.59 -14.99 -9.90
N ASN A 237 -18.35 -13.68 -10.12
CA ASN A 237 -19.40 -12.71 -10.31
C ASN A 237 -19.99 -12.86 -11.72
N PRO A 238 -21.26 -13.25 -11.87
CA PRO A 238 -21.86 -13.45 -13.18
C PRO A 238 -22.00 -12.15 -13.99
N ASN A 239 -21.98 -11.01 -13.32
CA ASN A 239 -22.12 -9.68 -13.93
C ASN A 239 -20.76 -8.98 -14.14
N TYR A 240 -19.63 -9.70 -13.97
CA TYR A 240 -18.34 -9.08 -14.19
C TYR A 240 -18.14 -8.72 -15.67
N TRP A 241 -17.74 -7.51 -15.93
CA TRP A 241 -17.78 -6.83 -17.22
C TRP A 241 -16.55 -7.02 -18.11
N ARG A 242 -15.47 -7.63 -17.61
CA ARG A 242 -14.27 -7.86 -18.39
C ARG A 242 -14.33 -9.16 -19.16
N VAL A 243 -13.79 -9.12 -20.40
CA VAL A 243 -13.57 -10.30 -21.24
C VAL A 243 -12.08 -10.39 -21.61
N ASP A 244 -11.64 -11.59 -21.95
CA ASP A 244 -10.32 -11.81 -22.54
C ASP A 244 -10.32 -11.52 -24.06
N ARG A 245 -9.15 -11.62 -24.69
CA ARG A 245 -8.98 -11.47 -26.17
C ARG A 245 -9.80 -12.48 -26.99
N PHE A 246 -10.28 -13.54 -26.40
CA PHE A 246 -11.11 -14.57 -27.07
C PHE A 246 -12.61 -14.35 -26.84
N GLY A 247 -13.00 -13.28 -26.15
CA GLY A 247 -14.39 -12.97 -25.79
C GLY A 247 -14.92 -13.76 -24.60
N ASN A 248 -14.09 -14.49 -23.85
CA ASN A 248 -14.54 -15.18 -22.65
C ASN A 248 -14.64 -14.18 -21.49
N GLN A 249 -15.78 -14.18 -20.79
CA GLN A 249 -15.92 -13.41 -19.57
C GLN A 249 -14.93 -13.93 -18.50
N LEU A 250 -14.19 -13.00 -17.89
CA LEU A 250 -13.33 -13.27 -16.74
C LEU A 250 -14.17 -13.37 -15.45
N PRO A 251 -13.68 -13.98 -14.40
CA PRO A 251 -12.43 -14.74 -14.27
C PRO A 251 -12.51 -16.15 -14.86
N TYR A 252 -11.36 -16.84 -14.99
CA TYR A 252 -11.34 -18.22 -15.51
C TYR A 252 -11.74 -19.26 -14.46
N PHE A 253 -11.27 -19.15 -13.20
CA PHE A 253 -11.71 -20.02 -12.12
C PHE A 253 -13.16 -19.76 -11.72
N ASP A 254 -13.90 -20.81 -11.38
CA ASP A 254 -15.26 -20.67 -10.83
C ASP A 254 -15.22 -20.17 -9.39
N LYS A 255 -14.18 -20.58 -8.64
CA LYS A 255 -14.05 -20.28 -7.20
C LYS A 255 -12.62 -19.91 -6.84
N LEU A 256 -12.50 -19.02 -5.84
CA LEU A 256 -11.29 -18.87 -5.02
C LEU A 256 -11.61 -19.40 -3.63
N GLU A 257 -10.75 -20.24 -3.10
CA GLU A 257 -10.84 -20.70 -1.73
C GLU A 257 -9.59 -20.27 -0.97
N TYR A 258 -9.77 -19.35 -0.02
CA TYR A 258 -8.73 -18.89 0.88
C TYR A 258 -8.79 -19.72 2.16
N LEU A 259 -7.83 -20.60 2.37
CA LEU A 259 -7.63 -21.32 3.61
C LEU A 259 -7.06 -20.38 4.67
N ILE A 260 -7.60 -20.39 5.89
CA ILE A 260 -7.05 -19.59 7.00
C ILE A 260 -6.04 -20.47 7.72
N VAL A 261 -4.75 -20.18 7.51
CA VAL A 261 -3.64 -20.95 8.07
C VAL A 261 -2.66 -20.01 8.75
N LYS A 262 -2.77 -19.91 10.07
CA LYS A 262 -2.00 -18.94 10.90
C LYS A 262 -0.50 -19.29 10.94
N ASP A 263 -0.18 -20.56 11.04
CA ASP A 263 1.19 -21.06 11.12
C ASP A 263 1.89 -21.05 9.74
N ALA A 264 3.10 -20.49 9.67
CA ALA A 264 3.85 -20.34 8.43
C ALA A 264 4.38 -21.67 7.90
N GLU A 265 4.82 -22.58 8.78
CA GLU A 265 5.34 -23.88 8.39
C GLU A 265 4.23 -24.79 7.86
N VAL A 266 3.04 -24.71 8.48
CA VAL A 266 1.85 -25.42 7.98
C VAL A 266 1.43 -24.88 6.61
N ARG A 267 1.48 -23.56 6.38
CA ARG A 267 1.22 -23.00 5.03
C ARG A 267 2.22 -23.51 4.01
N LEU A 268 3.51 -23.52 4.38
CA LEU A 268 4.58 -24.04 3.52
C LEU A 268 4.37 -25.53 3.19
N ALA A 269 4.04 -26.35 4.19
CA ALA A 269 3.75 -27.77 4.00
C ALA A 269 2.57 -28.00 3.05
N LYS A 270 1.48 -27.20 3.21
CA LYS A 270 0.31 -27.25 2.32
C LYS A 270 0.64 -26.84 0.88
N PHE A 271 1.51 -25.85 0.68
CA PHE A 271 1.98 -25.47 -0.65
C PHE A 271 2.81 -26.62 -1.29
N ILE A 272 3.73 -27.21 -0.55
CA ILE A 272 4.54 -28.33 -1.03
C ILE A 272 3.65 -29.53 -1.39
N ALA A 273 2.59 -29.78 -0.61
CA ALA A 273 1.61 -30.83 -0.88
C ALA A 273 0.65 -30.52 -2.05
N GLY A 274 0.66 -29.28 -2.58
CA GLY A 274 -0.24 -28.84 -3.65
C GLY A 274 -1.65 -28.47 -3.18
N GLU A 275 -1.86 -28.29 -1.88
CA GLU A 275 -3.13 -27.82 -1.29
C GLU A 275 -3.28 -26.28 -1.37
N ILE A 276 -2.19 -25.56 -1.61
CA ILE A 276 -2.14 -24.11 -1.89
C ILE A 276 -1.45 -23.94 -3.24
N ASP A 277 -2.07 -23.21 -4.15
CA ASP A 277 -1.60 -23.05 -5.51
C ASP A 277 -0.54 -21.95 -5.69
N TYR A 278 -0.62 -20.89 -4.89
CA TYR A 278 0.30 -19.74 -4.95
C TYR A 278 0.51 -19.14 -3.56
N MET A 279 1.76 -18.83 -3.21
CA MET A 279 2.09 -18.16 -1.95
C MET A 279 3.38 -17.34 -2.05
N ALA A 280 3.51 -16.36 -1.15
CA ALA A 280 4.80 -15.71 -0.88
C ALA A 280 5.74 -16.71 -0.17
N VAL A 281 7.03 -16.63 -0.49
CA VAL A 281 8.09 -17.47 0.08
C VAL A 281 9.04 -16.60 0.91
N SER A 282 9.49 -17.09 2.06
CA SER A 282 10.50 -16.39 2.86
C SER A 282 11.91 -16.54 2.24
N ALA A 283 12.83 -15.64 2.57
CA ALA A 283 14.22 -15.76 2.19
C ALA A 283 14.87 -17.02 2.79
N ALA A 284 14.46 -17.42 4.00
CA ALA A 284 14.93 -18.64 4.67
C ALA A 284 14.50 -19.92 3.95
N ASP A 285 13.25 -19.97 3.45
CA ASP A 285 12.69 -21.15 2.78
C ASP A 285 13.12 -21.28 1.31
N PHE A 286 13.50 -20.17 0.69
CA PHE A 286 13.79 -20.11 -0.74
C PHE A 286 14.82 -21.14 -1.21
N PRO A 287 16.00 -21.33 -0.56
CA PRO A 287 17.00 -22.30 -1.02
C PRO A 287 16.46 -23.74 -1.02
N THR A 288 15.76 -24.13 0.04
CA THR A 288 15.18 -25.48 0.17
C THR A 288 14.09 -25.74 -0.87
N LEU A 289 13.20 -24.75 -1.09
CA LEU A 289 12.15 -24.86 -2.09
C LEU A 289 12.73 -24.89 -3.50
N LYS A 290 13.74 -24.09 -3.78
CA LYS A 290 14.41 -24.07 -5.09
C LYS A 290 15.10 -25.40 -5.38
N GLN A 291 15.73 -26.01 -4.38
CA GLN A 291 16.31 -27.37 -4.51
C GLN A 291 15.23 -28.42 -4.81
N LYS A 292 14.07 -28.34 -4.10
CA LYS A 292 12.94 -29.25 -4.37
C LYS A 292 12.37 -29.07 -5.78
N GLU A 293 12.24 -27.82 -6.25
CA GLU A 293 11.82 -27.52 -7.63
C GLU A 293 12.76 -28.16 -8.66
N LEU A 294 14.09 -28.00 -8.49
CA LEU A 294 15.11 -28.57 -9.37
C LEU A 294 15.11 -30.11 -9.34
N ALA A 295 14.75 -30.73 -8.24
CA ALA A 295 14.55 -32.16 -8.10
C ALA A 295 13.23 -32.68 -8.73
N GLY A 296 12.49 -31.83 -9.43
CA GLY A 296 11.24 -32.20 -10.13
C GLY A 296 9.95 -31.92 -9.35
N GLY A 297 10.01 -31.14 -8.29
CA GLY A 297 8.82 -30.75 -7.52
C GLY A 297 7.71 -30.15 -8.36
N PRO A 298 6.43 -30.21 -7.91
CA PRO A 298 5.26 -29.81 -8.68
C PRO A 298 5.02 -28.31 -8.74
N PHE A 299 5.99 -27.48 -8.34
CA PHE A 299 5.89 -26.03 -8.28
C PHE A 299 7.09 -25.34 -8.94
N THR A 300 6.94 -24.06 -9.23
CA THR A 300 7.99 -23.13 -9.67
C THR A 300 8.21 -22.08 -8.60
N ILE A 301 9.48 -21.80 -8.27
CA ILE A 301 9.87 -20.78 -7.29
C ILE A 301 10.48 -19.59 -8.03
N PHE A 302 9.89 -18.43 -7.83
CA PHE A 302 10.26 -17.17 -8.46
C PHE A 302 11.04 -16.28 -7.49
N LYS A 303 12.03 -15.60 -8.04
CA LYS A 303 12.77 -14.53 -7.40
C LYS A 303 12.64 -13.27 -8.27
N ALA A 304 11.98 -12.25 -7.75
CA ALA A 304 11.77 -10.98 -8.44
C ALA A 304 12.41 -9.83 -7.66
N GLN A 305 12.82 -8.80 -8.38
CA GLN A 305 13.24 -7.55 -7.79
C GLN A 305 12.10 -6.95 -6.94
N PRO A 306 12.42 -6.23 -5.85
CA PRO A 306 11.41 -5.52 -5.09
C PRO A 306 10.71 -4.48 -5.97
N THR A 307 9.41 -4.66 -6.20
CA THR A 307 8.57 -3.76 -7.00
C THR A 307 7.63 -2.97 -6.12
N GLN A 308 6.94 -1.99 -6.69
CA GLN A 308 5.82 -1.30 -6.09
C GLN A 308 4.50 -2.01 -6.45
N PRO A 309 3.48 -2.08 -5.57
CA PRO A 309 3.54 -1.75 -4.15
C PRO A 309 4.11 -2.91 -3.32
N THR A 310 5.12 -2.66 -2.55
CA THR A 310 5.68 -3.60 -1.57
C THR A 310 5.97 -2.83 -0.28
N PRO A 311 6.17 -3.48 0.88
CA PRO A 311 6.65 -2.75 2.05
C PRO A 311 7.89 -1.92 1.71
N SER A 312 8.01 -0.70 2.24
CA SER A 312 9.24 0.09 2.12
C SER A 312 10.40 -0.68 2.75
N PRO A 313 11.65 -0.27 2.50
CA PRO A 313 12.76 -0.83 3.24
C PRO A 313 12.48 -0.83 4.74
N VAL A 314 12.89 -1.90 5.43
CA VAL A 314 12.93 -1.91 6.90
C VAL A 314 13.75 -0.72 7.34
N HIS A 315 13.29 0.01 8.32
CA HIS A 315 13.99 1.20 8.82
C HIS A 315 13.96 1.29 10.33
N ILE A 316 14.98 1.95 10.87
CA ILE A 316 15.13 2.25 12.29
C ILE A 316 14.84 3.73 12.50
N ALA A 317 13.98 4.04 13.45
CA ALA A 317 13.63 5.40 13.81
C ALA A 317 13.98 5.67 15.28
N PHE A 318 14.42 6.89 15.56
CA PHE A 318 14.61 7.42 16.92
C PHE A 318 13.49 8.42 17.20
N ASN A 319 12.86 8.30 18.36
CA ASN A 319 11.78 9.20 18.74
C ASN A 319 12.33 10.55 19.23
N TYR A 320 11.98 11.65 18.55
CA TYR A 320 12.43 13.00 18.89
C TYR A 320 11.72 13.60 20.10
N ASP A 321 10.69 12.92 20.61
CA ASP A 321 9.84 13.38 21.70
C ASP A 321 9.91 12.47 22.93
N VAL A 322 11.00 11.70 23.10
CA VAL A 322 11.22 10.92 24.32
C VAL A 322 11.23 11.81 25.55
N THR A 323 10.75 11.26 26.67
CA THR A 323 10.68 11.98 27.95
C THR A 323 12.05 12.25 28.58
N ASN A 324 13.06 11.44 28.25
CA ASN A 324 14.44 11.66 28.67
C ASN A 324 15.05 12.79 27.85
N GLU A 325 15.26 13.96 28.42
CA GLU A 325 15.77 15.16 27.71
C GLU A 325 17.16 14.95 27.08
N GLN A 326 18.05 14.16 27.68
CA GLN A 326 19.36 13.87 27.09
C GLN A 326 19.24 13.00 25.83
N LEU A 327 18.37 11.99 25.86
CA LEU A 327 18.06 11.19 24.66
C LEU A 327 17.32 12.02 23.61
N LYS A 328 16.43 12.90 24.03
CA LYS A 328 15.69 13.79 23.13
C LYS A 328 16.61 14.71 22.34
N GLU A 329 17.55 15.37 23.02
CA GLU A 329 18.57 16.20 22.36
C GLU A 329 19.45 15.35 21.43
N LEU A 330 19.85 14.15 21.89
CA LEU A 330 20.69 13.25 21.11
C LEU A 330 19.98 12.74 19.86
N PHE A 331 18.73 12.29 19.97
CA PHE A 331 17.96 11.75 18.84
C PHE A 331 17.60 12.83 17.80
N ARG A 332 17.42 14.08 18.22
CA ARG A 332 17.25 15.24 17.33
C ARG A 332 18.55 15.67 16.64
N ASN A 333 19.72 15.25 17.14
CA ASN A 333 21.01 15.60 16.56
C ASN A 333 21.30 14.78 15.29
N THR A 334 21.43 15.45 14.16
CA THR A 334 21.68 14.82 12.86
C THR A 334 22.99 14.05 12.83
N GLU A 335 24.07 14.58 13.48
CA GLU A 335 25.36 13.88 13.49
C GLU A 335 25.30 12.58 14.30
N PHE A 336 24.49 12.52 15.35
CA PHE A 336 24.22 11.25 16.04
C PHE A 336 23.54 10.25 15.11
N ARG A 337 22.48 10.64 14.43
CA ARG A 337 21.76 9.72 13.53
C ARG A 337 22.62 9.26 12.36
N ARG A 338 23.48 10.14 11.81
CA ARG A 338 24.49 9.77 10.81
C ARG A 338 25.52 8.77 11.37
N ALA A 339 25.96 8.95 12.63
CA ALA A 339 26.85 8.00 13.29
C ALA A 339 26.17 6.63 13.45
N MET A 340 24.88 6.60 13.81
CA MET A 340 24.10 5.35 13.88
C MET A 340 23.98 4.66 12.52
N GLU A 341 23.84 5.43 11.45
CA GLU A 341 23.78 4.87 10.09
C GLU A 341 25.13 4.24 9.67
N PHE A 342 26.28 4.83 10.06
CA PHE A 342 27.61 4.21 9.85
C PHE A 342 27.84 2.95 10.70
N LEU A 343 27.03 2.71 11.75
CA LEU A 343 27.08 1.48 12.56
C LEU A 343 26.15 0.39 12.03
N LEU A 344 25.39 0.62 10.98
CA LEU A 344 24.49 -0.38 10.41
C LEU A 344 25.20 -1.19 9.32
N ASP A 345 25.53 -2.46 9.61
CA ASP A 345 26.10 -3.41 8.64
C ASP A 345 25.01 -4.02 7.75
N ARG A 346 24.69 -3.30 6.66
CA ARG A 346 23.66 -3.74 5.70
C ARG A 346 24.08 -5.01 4.93
N GLU A 347 25.36 -5.16 4.63
CA GLU A 347 25.86 -6.33 3.89
C GLU A 347 25.70 -7.57 4.74
N ARG A 348 26.11 -7.52 6.00
CA ARG A 348 25.92 -8.62 6.96
C ARG A 348 24.42 -8.98 7.12
N ILE A 349 23.55 -8.00 7.24
CA ILE A 349 22.09 -8.22 7.34
C ILE A 349 21.56 -8.92 6.08
N ILE A 350 21.98 -8.47 4.89
CA ILE A 350 21.56 -9.06 3.62
C ILE A 350 22.03 -10.52 3.51
N ASP A 351 23.28 -10.78 3.88
CA ASP A 351 23.87 -12.12 3.72
C ASP A 351 23.35 -13.10 4.78
N GLU A 352 23.41 -12.74 6.07
CA GLU A 352 23.11 -13.65 7.18
C GLU A 352 21.59 -13.83 7.40
N ILE A 353 20.78 -12.77 7.23
CA ILE A 353 19.32 -12.82 7.50
C ILE A 353 18.53 -13.11 6.22
N HIS A 354 18.92 -12.49 5.11
CA HIS A 354 18.19 -12.63 3.86
C HIS A 354 18.83 -13.55 2.82
N ASN A 355 19.89 -14.30 3.17
CA ASN A 355 20.60 -15.23 2.26
C ASN A 355 21.01 -14.55 0.93
N GLY A 356 21.43 -13.29 0.94
CA GLY A 356 21.71 -12.52 -0.26
C GLY A 356 20.46 -12.12 -1.07
N LEU A 357 19.25 -12.37 -0.55
CA LEU A 357 17.98 -12.13 -1.23
C LEU A 357 17.33 -10.80 -0.81
N ALA A 358 18.13 -9.76 -0.69
CA ALA A 358 17.67 -8.40 -0.40
C ALA A 358 18.54 -7.37 -1.15
N ILE A 359 18.05 -6.15 -1.24
CA ILE A 359 18.82 -5.00 -1.71
C ILE A 359 19.03 -4.01 -0.56
N PRO A 360 20.14 -3.25 -0.52
CA PRO A 360 20.36 -2.25 0.50
C PRO A 360 19.27 -1.17 0.49
N GLY A 361 18.87 -0.70 1.65
CA GLY A 361 17.95 0.42 1.81
C GLY A 361 18.70 1.74 1.71
N ALA A 362 18.76 2.33 0.52
CA ALA A 362 19.40 3.64 0.32
C ALA A 362 18.46 4.80 0.67
N GLY A 363 17.14 4.63 0.51
CA GLY A 363 16.16 5.68 0.73
C GLY A 363 14.72 5.16 0.66
N LEU A 364 13.78 6.10 0.66
CA LEU A 364 12.35 5.79 0.69
C LEU A 364 11.77 5.31 -0.65
N VAL A 365 12.48 5.53 -1.76
CA VAL A 365 12.05 5.12 -3.10
C VAL A 365 12.95 4.01 -3.64
N LEU A 366 12.34 2.89 -4.03
CA LEU A 366 13.07 1.74 -4.56
C LEU A 366 13.44 1.94 -6.05
N PRO A 367 14.53 1.31 -6.55
CA PRO A 367 14.96 1.41 -7.94
C PRO A 367 13.91 1.03 -8.98
N ALA A 368 13.01 0.11 -8.65
CA ALA A 368 11.91 -0.29 -9.53
C ALA A 368 10.86 0.82 -9.75
N ASN A 369 10.82 1.84 -8.91
CA ASN A 369 9.95 3.00 -9.10
C ASN A 369 10.62 4.04 -10.02
N LYS A 370 10.65 3.78 -11.31
CA LYS A 370 11.33 4.64 -12.30
C LYS A 370 10.79 6.09 -12.33
N ALA A 371 9.54 6.30 -11.90
CA ALA A 371 8.91 7.62 -11.90
C ALA A 371 9.53 8.58 -10.86
N PHE A 372 9.92 8.06 -9.69
CA PHE A 372 10.41 8.87 -8.59
C PHE A 372 11.80 8.46 -8.05
N TYR A 373 12.37 7.37 -8.56
CA TYR A 373 13.69 6.93 -8.11
C TYR A 373 14.77 7.97 -8.39
N ASN A 374 15.53 8.34 -7.35
CA ASN A 374 16.70 9.20 -7.44
C ASN A 374 17.99 8.36 -7.31
N PRO A 375 18.68 8.04 -8.43
CA PRO A 375 19.88 7.20 -8.40
C PRO A 375 21.08 7.85 -7.69
N LYS A 376 21.02 9.15 -7.40
CA LYS A 376 22.04 9.85 -6.62
C LYS A 376 22.08 9.32 -5.19
N ILE A 377 20.92 9.02 -4.60
CA ILE A 377 20.82 8.55 -3.21
C ILE A 377 21.58 7.25 -2.99
N GLU A 378 21.46 6.29 -3.91
CA GLU A 378 22.18 5.03 -3.84
C GLU A 378 23.70 5.23 -3.87
N LYS A 379 24.19 6.16 -4.71
CA LYS A 379 25.61 6.44 -4.86
C LYS A 379 26.24 7.13 -3.64
N ILE A 380 25.45 7.86 -2.86
CA ILE A 380 25.89 8.58 -1.67
C ILE A 380 25.54 7.88 -0.36
N MET A 381 24.94 6.69 -0.42
CA MET A 381 24.59 5.89 0.75
C MET A 381 25.82 5.68 1.64
N ARG A 382 25.64 5.87 2.96
CA ARG A 382 26.73 5.72 3.93
C ARG A 382 27.08 4.25 4.11
N PRO A 383 28.34 3.83 3.89
CA PRO A 383 28.77 2.46 4.13
C PRO A 383 28.89 2.17 5.62
N TYR A 384 29.00 0.90 5.98
CA TYR A 384 29.36 0.49 7.34
C TYR A 384 30.80 0.96 7.65
N ASP A 385 30.94 1.83 8.65
CA ASP A 385 32.22 2.41 9.08
C ASP A 385 32.19 2.71 10.60
N PRO A 386 32.38 1.67 11.44
CA PRO A 386 32.41 1.85 12.90
C PRO A 386 33.49 2.81 13.42
N ALA A 387 34.62 2.92 12.72
CA ALA A 387 35.68 3.83 13.15
C ALA A 387 35.25 5.29 12.99
N LYS A 388 34.61 5.61 11.85
CA LYS A 388 34.05 6.94 11.59
C LYS A 388 32.90 7.25 12.55
N ALA A 389 32.01 6.30 12.80
CA ALA A 389 30.93 6.46 13.76
C ALA A 389 31.44 6.78 15.17
N LYS A 390 32.44 6.03 15.68
CA LYS A 390 33.07 6.29 16.98
C LYS A 390 33.69 7.69 17.04
N ALA A 391 34.40 8.11 15.99
CA ALA A 391 34.95 9.46 15.91
C ALA A 391 33.88 10.56 15.93
N MET A 392 32.72 10.33 15.30
CA MET A 392 31.59 11.25 15.36
C MET A 392 30.98 11.32 16.76
N LEU A 393 30.82 10.19 17.44
CA LEU A 393 30.33 10.13 18.81
C LEU A 393 31.28 10.84 19.79
N ASP A 394 32.60 10.70 19.58
CA ASP A 394 33.63 11.42 20.36
C ASP A 394 33.52 12.95 20.20
N LYS A 395 33.25 13.42 18.98
CA LYS A 395 33.00 14.86 18.69
C LYS A 395 31.75 15.39 19.35
N LEU A 396 30.72 14.55 19.52
CA LEU A 396 29.52 14.89 20.28
C LEU A 396 29.74 14.90 21.80
N GLY A 397 30.95 14.60 22.27
CA GLY A 397 31.30 14.56 23.69
C GLY A 397 30.86 13.27 24.40
N LEU A 398 30.39 12.29 23.66
CA LEU A 398 30.00 10.98 24.16
C LEU A 398 31.25 10.09 24.24
N LYS A 399 31.79 9.90 25.43
CA LYS A 399 33.01 9.12 25.66
C LYS A 399 32.85 8.20 26.86
N ASP A 400 33.47 7.04 26.81
CA ASP A 400 33.67 6.19 27.98
C ASP A 400 34.68 6.84 28.92
N LYS A 401 34.21 7.36 30.05
CA LYS A 401 35.02 8.09 31.02
C LYS A 401 35.41 7.25 32.24
N ASN A 402 34.59 6.22 32.52
CA ASN A 402 34.77 5.35 33.68
C ASN A 402 35.47 4.03 33.34
N GLY A 403 35.61 3.69 32.04
CA GLY A 403 36.29 2.51 31.54
C GLY A 403 35.43 1.25 31.54
N ASP A 404 34.09 1.37 31.63
CA ASP A 404 33.17 0.24 31.60
C ASP A 404 32.76 -0.21 30.20
N GLY A 405 33.29 0.44 29.17
CA GLY A 405 33.05 0.17 27.78
C GLY A 405 31.80 0.89 27.22
N ILE A 406 31.09 1.70 28.04
CA ILE A 406 29.90 2.42 27.65
C ILE A 406 30.17 3.92 27.64
N ARG A 407 29.70 4.60 26.62
CA ARG A 407 29.81 6.06 26.50
C ARG A 407 28.84 6.76 27.46
N GLU A 408 29.26 7.87 28.06
CA GLU A 408 28.41 8.68 28.91
C GLU A 408 28.10 10.04 28.28
N PHE A 409 26.94 10.57 28.66
CA PHE A 409 26.61 11.99 28.54
C PHE A 409 27.52 12.88 29.42
N ALA A 410 27.44 14.18 29.21
CA ALA A 410 28.14 15.14 30.06
C ALA A 410 27.75 15.00 31.55
N SER A 411 26.54 14.56 31.83
CA SER A 411 26.02 14.28 33.19
C SER A 411 26.66 13.08 33.88
N GLY A 412 27.44 12.25 33.19
CA GLY A 412 27.97 10.98 33.68
C GLY A 412 27.00 9.79 33.59
N LYS A 413 25.82 9.98 33.01
CA LYS A 413 24.88 8.88 32.73
C LYS A 413 25.28 8.17 31.44
N ASN A 414 25.14 6.85 31.41
CA ASN A 414 25.38 6.03 30.23
C ASN A 414 24.50 6.42 29.07
N VAL A 415 25.02 6.33 27.83
CA VAL A 415 24.23 6.39 26.60
C VAL A 415 23.54 5.05 26.42
N GLU A 416 22.31 5.01 26.82
CA GLU A 416 21.48 3.81 26.85
C GLU A 416 20.07 4.12 26.38
N PHE A 417 19.47 3.24 25.56
CA PHE A 417 18.10 3.36 25.12
C PHE A 417 17.47 1.99 24.81
N THR A 418 16.14 1.96 24.72
CA THR A 418 15.34 0.81 24.35
C THR A 418 15.09 0.80 22.86
N LEU A 419 15.41 -0.33 22.18
CA LEU A 419 15.02 -0.60 20.79
C LEU A 419 13.82 -1.52 20.79
N THR A 420 12.66 -0.99 20.41
CA THR A 420 11.39 -1.71 20.36
C THR A 420 11.20 -2.33 18.97
N VAL A 421 10.90 -3.62 18.93
CA VAL A 421 10.66 -4.36 17.69
C VAL A 421 9.47 -5.30 17.85
N GLN A 422 8.73 -5.51 16.76
CA GLN A 422 7.63 -6.47 16.75
C GLN A 422 8.13 -7.92 16.69
N SER A 423 7.38 -8.82 17.32
CA SER A 423 7.73 -10.25 17.40
C SER A 423 7.60 -10.98 16.05
N THR A 424 6.90 -10.43 15.09
CA THR A 424 6.72 -10.99 13.75
C THR A 424 6.71 -9.88 12.69
N PRO A 425 7.37 -10.07 11.54
CA PRO A 425 8.16 -11.25 11.14
C PRO A 425 9.50 -11.35 11.88
N GLN A 426 10.09 -12.54 11.92
CA GLN A 426 11.34 -12.83 12.67
C GLN A 426 12.53 -11.99 12.21
N ASP A 427 12.67 -11.71 10.91
CA ASP A 427 13.76 -10.92 10.35
C ASP A 427 13.91 -9.53 10.99
N TYR A 428 12.84 -8.93 11.53
CA TYR A 428 12.92 -7.66 12.25
C TYR A 428 13.68 -7.80 13.58
N GLN A 429 13.49 -8.93 14.28
CA GLN A 429 14.23 -9.23 15.50
C GLN A 429 15.71 -9.47 15.20
N ASP A 430 15.98 -10.22 14.12
CA ASP A 430 17.35 -10.54 13.70
C ASP A 430 18.11 -9.27 13.29
N VAL A 431 17.48 -8.37 12.55
CA VAL A 431 18.01 -7.03 12.25
C VAL A 431 18.29 -6.24 13.52
N ALA A 432 17.37 -6.27 14.51
CA ALA A 432 17.56 -5.58 15.77
C ALA A 432 18.76 -6.11 16.56
N LEU A 433 18.99 -7.43 16.53
CA LEU A 433 20.13 -8.06 17.18
C LEU A 433 21.47 -7.65 16.54
N VAL A 434 21.55 -7.67 15.21
CA VAL A 434 22.76 -7.21 14.49
C VAL A 434 23.05 -5.73 14.81
N PHE A 435 22.04 -4.88 14.72
CA PHE A 435 22.22 -3.44 15.01
C PHE A 435 22.60 -3.18 16.47
N LYS A 436 21.96 -3.87 17.43
CA LYS A 436 22.32 -3.82 18.84
C LYS A 436 23.80 -4.18 19.06
N GLU A 437 24.25 -5.29 18.47
CA GLU A 437 25.64 -5.75 18.59
C GLU A 437 26.63 -4.67 18.12
N ASP A 438 26.37 -4.03 16.98
CA ASP A 438 27.25 -3.01 16.42
C ASP A 438 27.24 -1.70 17.25
N LEU A 439 26.09 -1.33 17.83
CA LEU A 439 26.01 -0.21 18.75
C LEU A 439 26.77 -0.48 20.06
N GLU A 440 26.65 -1.68 20.61
CA GLU A 440 27.35 -2.05 21.85
C GLU A 440 28.87 -2.08 21.65
N LYS A 441 29.38 -2.56 20.49
CA LYS A 441 30.79 -2.43 20.10
C LYS A 441 31.25 -0.98 19.96
N ALA A 442 30.33 -0.07 19.71
CA ALA A 442 30.63 1.38 19.66
C ALA A 442 30.45 2.09 21.02
N GLY A 443 30.10 1.36 22.08
CA GLY A 443 29.93 1.88 23.43
C GLY A 443 28.55 2.46 23.70
N ILE A 444 27.51 2.04 23.00
CA ILE A 444 26.10 2.43 23.23
C ILE A 444 25.34 1.22 23.73
N ARG A 445 24.73 1.30 24.91
CA ARG A 445 23.92 0.21 25.47
C ARG A 445 22.54 0.20 24.86
N VAL A 446 22.08 -0.96 24.38
CA VAL A 446 20.76 -1.13 23.77
C VAL A 446 19.96 -2.21 24.48
N ASN A 447 18.81 -1.83 25.04
CA ASN A 447 17.85 -2.75 25.63
C ASN A 447 16.83 -3.16 24.57
N LEU A 448 16.89 -4.43 24.14
CA LEU A 448 15.95 -4.92 23.12
C LEU A 448 14.61 -5.25 23.76
N GLN A 449 13.53 -4.68 23.22
CA GLN A 449 12.15 -4.94 23.66
C GLN A 449 11.36 -5.54 22.49
N ILE A 450 11.01 -6.84 22.61
CA ILE A 450 10.26 -7.59 21.61
C ILE A 450 8.81 -7.71 22.08
N LEU A 451 7.87 -7.21 21.27
CA LEU A 451 6.44 -7.14 21.63
C LEU A 451 5.56 -7.61 20.47
N ASP A 452 4.30 -7.92 20.77
CA ASP A 452 3.27 -8.16 19.75
C ASP A 452 3.11 -6.95 18.82
N SER A 453 2.84 -7.21 17.54
CA SER A 453 2.76 -6.17 16.51
C SER A 453 1.64 -5.14 16.77
N THR A 454 0.54 -5.55 17.41
CA THR A 454 -0.57 -4.66 17.77
C THR A 454 -0.12 -3.68 18.85
N LEU A 455 0.56 -4.19 19.87
CA LEU A 455 1.09 -3.38 20.97
C LEU A 455 2.18 -2.40 20.47
N VAL A 456 3.10 -2.88 19.60
CA VAL A 456 4.09 -2.01 18.95
C VAL A 456 3.40 -0.90 18.14
N GLY A 457 2.35 -1.23 17.40
CA GLY A 457 1.55 -0.26 16.65
C GLY A 457 0.92 0.81 17.54
N GLN A 458 0.37 0.42 18.68
CA GLN A 458 -0.21 1.33 19.68
C GLN A 458 0.85 2.23 20.33
N MET A 459 2.00 1.65 20.74
CA MET A 459 3.11 2.41 21.33
C MET A 459 3.65 3.47 20.37
N PHE A 460 3.87 3.11 19.12
CA PHE A 460 4.36 4.07 18.11
C PHE A 460 3.31 5.13 17.74
N GLY A 461 2.03 4.76 17.68
CA GLY A 461 0.94 5.72 17.46
C GLY A 461 0.77 6.72 18.61
N ALA A 462 1.14 6.33 19.82
CA ALA A 462 1.10 7.18 21.02
C ALA A 462 2.42 7.92 21.31
N GLY A 463 3.51 7.64 20.56
CA GLY A 463 4.84 8.20 20.85
C GLY A 463 5.56 7.60 22.08
N ASN A 464 5.11 6.44 22.55
CA ASN A 464 5.61 5.79 23.78
C ASN A 464 6.73 4.79 23.48
N PHE A 465 7.78 5.21 22.79
CA PHE A 465 8.97 4.38 22.48
C PHE A 465 10.20 5.28 22.45
N GLU A 466 11.40 4.71 22.50
CA GLU A 466 12.66 5.47 22.37
C GLU A 466 13.25 5.30 20.97
N ALA A 467 13.55 4.07 20.57
CA ALA A 467 13.92 3.73 19.20
C ALA A 467 13.09 2.52 18.73
N GLY A 468 12.93 2.35 17.41
CA GLY A 468 12.15 1.23 16.92
C GLY A 468 12.39 0.86 15.47
N ILE A 469 12.08 -0.41 15.15
CA ILE A 469 12.18 -0.96 13.79
C ILE A 469 10.80 -1.11 13.20
N ARG A 470 10.62 -0.59 11.97
CA ARG A 470 9.37 -0.69 11.21
C ARG A 470 9.61 -0.82 9.71
N ALA A 471 8.55 -1.25 9.01
CA ALA A 471 8.38 -1.05 7.58
C ALA A 471 6.93 -0.67 7.30
N PHE A 472 6.70 0.10 6.26
CA PHE A 472 5.36 0.46 5.79
C PHE A 472 5.14 -0.06 4.37
N GLY A 473 3.89 -0.16 3.93
CA GLY A 473 3.61 -0.43 2.53
C GLY A 473 4.14 0.71 1.67
N ASN A 474 4.97 0.40 0.69
CA ASN A 474 5.42 1.37 -0.31
C ASN A 474 4.37 1.48 -1.42
N GLN A 475 4.35 2.60 -2.14
CA GLN A 475 3.37 2.90 -3.17
C GLN A 475 4.06 3.50 -4.40
N PRO A 476 3.44 3.39 -5.59
CA PRO A 476 4.01 3.94 -6.82
C PRO A 476 4.20 5.45 -6.79
N ASP A 477 3.44 6.15 -5.95
CA ASP A 477 3.52 7.59 -5.76
C ASP A 477 3.73 7.93 -4.28
N LEU A 478 4.68 8.82 -3.98
CA LEU A 478 4.98 9.23 -2.61
C LEU A 478 3.77 9.87 -1.90
N GLU A 479 2.91 10.54 -2.65
CA GLU A 479 1.69 11.17 -2.12
C GLU A 479 0.73 10.17 -1.49
N LEU A 480 0.71 8.91 -1.97
CA LEU A 480 -0.09 7.84 -1.34
C LEU A 480 0.41 7.46 0.07
N ARG A 481 1.61 7.90 0.43
CA ARG A 481 2.24 7.68 1.73
C ARG A 481 2.65 8.97 2.43
N LYS A 482 2.11 10.10 2.00
CA LYS A 482 2.39 11.38 2.65
C LYS A 482 2.09 11.36 4.16
N ALA A 483 1.07 10.63 4.58
CA ALA A 483 0.74 10.46 6.00
C ALA A 483 1.90 9.90 6.86
N ILE A 484 2.92 9.26 6.22
CA ILE A 484 4.12 8.75 6.89
C ILE A 484 5.30 9.69 6.65
N TRP A 485 5.47 10.17 5.42
CA TRP A 485 6.71 10.83 4.99
C TRP A 485 6.63 12.36 4.98
N GLN A 486 5.44 12.95 5.05
CA GLN A 486 5.29 14.40 5.24
C GLN A 486 5.30 14.70 6.75
N PRO A 487 6.20 15.56 7.24
CA PRO A 487 6.20 16.00 8.64
C PRO A 487 4.85 16.59 9.06
N GLY A 488 4.48 16.42 10.32
CA GLY A 488 3.23 16.96 10.85
C GLY A 488 1.96 16.23 10.39
N THR A 489 2.08 15.02 9.85
CA THR A 489 0.96 14.16 9.47
C THR A 489 0.73 13.05 10.50
N GLN A 490 -0.42 12.38 10.38
CA GLN A 490 -0.93 11.48 11.41
C GLN A 490 -0.03 10.26 11.70
N LEU A 491 0.72 9.78 10.72
CA LEU A 491 1.60 8.60 10.83
C LEU A 491 3.09 8.96 10.85
N TYR A 492 3.42 10.25 11.01
CA TYR A 492 4.79 10.75 11.19
C TYR A 492 5.25 10.49 12.64
N TYR A 493 5.62 9.27 12.94
CA TYR A 493 5.67 8.74 14.32
C TYR A 493 6.98 9.04 15.08
N TRP A 494 8.07 9.42 14.42
CA TRP A 494 9.36 9.70 15.08
C TRP A 494 9.52 11.14 15.58
N HIS A 495 8.63 12.05 15.16
CA HIS A 495 8.54 13.41 15.72
C HIS A 495 7.07 13.76 15.91
N TYR A 496 6.51 13.21 16.97
CA TYR A 496 5.08 13.26 17.25
C TYR A 496 4.56 14.67 17.53
N SER A 497 5.37 15.51 18.20
CA SER A 497 5.02 16.93 18.47
C SER A 497 5.11 17.83 17.25
N ALA A 498 5.65 17.34 16.12
CA ALA A 498 5.57 18.06 14.85
C ALA A 498 4.14 18.12 14.30
N LEU A 499 3.22 17.26 14.76
CA LEU A 499 1.80 17.32 14.42
C LEU A 499 1.10 18.37 15.25
N ASP A 500 0.52 19.38 14.59
CA ASP A 500 -0.48 20.26 15.21
C ASP A 500 -1.84 19.56 15.19
N ARG A 501 -2.25 19.01 16.33
CA ARG A 501 -3.48 18.21 16.45
C ARG A 501 -4.75 19.02 16.28
N ASP A 502 -4.69 20.30 16.57
CA ASP A 502 -5.83 21.23 16.43
C ASP A 502 -6.01 21.67 14.96
N LYS A 503 -4.93 21.62 14.18
CA LYS A 503 -4.87 22.07 12.78
C LYS A 503 -4.32 20.99 11.85
N LEU A 504 -4.83 19.78 11.90
CA LEU A 504 -4.37 18.64 11.11
C LEU A 504 -3.70 19.04 9.78
N ALA A 505 -2.44 18.61 9.58
CA ALA A 505 -1.61 18.91 8.42
C ALA A 505 -1.29 20.43 8.24
N ALA A 506 -0.86 21.10 9.30
CA ALA A 506 -0.28 22.44 9.27
C ALA A 506 1.18 22.41 9.76
N ILE A 507 1.97 23.41 9.34
CA ILE A 507 3.33 23.61 9.86
C ILE A 507 3.23 23.97 11.35
N SER A 508 3.77 23.11 12.20
CA SER A 508 3.80 23.32 13.65
C SER A 508 5.05 24.10 14.06
N ALA A 509 4.96 24.82 15.17
CA ALA A 509 6.11 25.52 15.75
C ALA A 509 7.24 24.55 16.18
N ASN A 510 6.91 23.29 16.41
CA ASN A 510 7.87 22.26 16.84
C ASN A 510 8.63 21.62 15.66
N MET A 511 8.22 21.86 14.41
CA MET A 511 8.92 21.34 13.24
C MET A 511 10.32 21.95 13.15
N LEU A 512 11.29 21.08 12.86
CA LEU A 512 12.65 21.48 12.47
C LEU A 512 12.61 22.17 11.09
N ASP A 513 13.62 22.96 10.76
CA ASP A 513 13.61 23.74 9.50
C ASP A 513 13.58 22.83 8.26
N TRP A 514 14.30 21.71 8.29
CA TRP A 514 14.23 20.73 7.21
C TRP A 514 12.85 20.05 7.11
N GLU A 515 12.15 19.87 8.23
CA GLU A 515 10.78 19.33 8.24
C GLU A 515 9.79 20.30 7.59
N LYS A 516 9.90 21.58 7.89
CA LYS A 516 9.10 22.62 7.22
C LYS A 516 9.30 22.59 5.71
N ARG A 517 10.59 22.47 5.28
CA ARG A 517 10.91 22.39 3.85
C ARG A 517 10.31 21.14 3.20
N VAL A 518 10.42 19.98 3.83
CA VAL A 518 9.82 18.73 3.33
C VAL A 518 8.30 18.84 3.27
N TYR A 519 7.67 19.45 4.29
CA TYR A 519 6.24 19.70 4.28
C TYR A 519 5.81 20.52 3.06
N GLU A 520 6.50 21.64 2.79
CA GLU A 520 6.25 22.50 1.62
C GLU A 520 6.45 21.74 0.29
N LEU A 521 7.49 20.90 0.20
CA LEU A 521 7.77 20.11 -0.99
C LEU A 521 6.68 19.09 -1.28
N PHE A 522 6.11 18.43 -0.26
CA PHE A 522 4.97 17.55 -0.46
C PHE A 522 3.74 18.33 -0.94
N ASP A 523 3.44 19.48 -0.35
CA ASP A 523 2.32 20.29 -0.81
C ASP A 523 2.53 20.80 -2.26
N LEU A 524 3.76 21.23 -2.60
CA LEU A 524 4.11 21.63 -3.97
C LEU A 524 4.04 20.44 -4.95
N GLY A 525 4.55 19.27 -4.55
CA GLY A 525 4.50 18.04 -5.35
C GLY A 525 3.07 17.58 -5.62
N SER A 526 2.14 17.80 -4.67
CA SER A 526 0.74 17.42 -4.84
C SER A 526 0.04 18.26 -5.92
N ILE A 527 0.31 19.55 -6.00
CA ILE A 527 -0.31 20.46 -6.99
C ILE A 527 0.46 20.55 -8.32
N THR A 528 1.63 19.93 -8.42
CA THR A 528 2.44 19.88 -9.65
C THR A 528 2.00 18.71 -10.52
N THR A 529 1.47 18.98 -11.71
CA THR A 529 0.99 17.96 -12.67
C THR A 529 2.04 17.53 -13.69
N ASP A 530 3.04 18.36 -13.98
CA ASP A 530 4.15 18.01 -14.86
C ASP A 530 5.04 16.94 -14.22
N PRO A 531 5.20 15.74 -14.83
CA PRO A 531 5.93 14.63 -14.21
C PRO A 531 7.41 14.94 -13.94
N THR A 532 8.06 15.70 -14.81
CA THR A 532 9.49 16.03 -14.68
C THR A 532 9.73 17.00 -13.52
N LYS A 533 8.91 18.05 -13.43
CA LYS A 533 8.98 19.00 -12.32
C LYS A 533 8.61 18.32 -11.00
N ARG A 534 7.58 17.48 -11.01
CA ARG A 534 7.14 16.73 -9.85
C ARG A 534 8.22 15.76 -9.35
N LYS A 535 8.89 15.06 -10.27
CA LYS A 535 10.05 14.23 -9.92
C LYS A 535 11.15 15.04 -9.24
N ALA A 536 11.51 16.19 -9.78
CA ALA A 536 12.56 17.05 -9.21
C ALA A 536 12.23 17.50 -7.77
N ILE A 537 10.95 17.79 -7.47
CA ILE A 537 10.49 18.11 -6.12
C ILE A 537 10.73 16.94 -5.16
N TYR A 538 10.36 15.72 -5.56
CA TYR A 538 10.55 14.54 -4.72
C TYR A 538 12.00 14.02 -4.72
N ASP A 539 12.83 14.38 -5.70
CA ASP A 539 14.28 14.17 -5.63
C ASP A 539 14.90 15.01 -4.50
N GLU A 540 14.44 16.28 -4.33
CA GLU A 540 14.87 17.14 -3.21
C GLU A 540 14.43 16.55 -1.86
N VAL A 541 13.22 16.04 -1.73
CA VAL A 541 12.76 15.35 -0.51
C VAL A 541 13.69 14.18 -0.16
N GLN A 542 14.04 13.37 -1.14
CA GLN A 542 14.95 12.22 -0.93
C GLN A 542 16.35 12.68 -0.53
N GLU A 543 16.87 13.75 -1.12
CA GLU A 543 18.17 14.31 -0.77
C GLU A 543 18.19 14.87 0.65
N ILE A 544 17.14 15.60 1.05
CA ILE A 544 17.00 16.08 2.44
C ILE A 544 16.96 14.88 3.40
N TYR A 545 16.13 13.87 3.14
CA TYR A 545 16.01 12.69 4.00
C TYR A 545 17.32 11.91 4.10
N HIS A 546 18.07 11.78 3.01
CA HIS A 546 19.39 11.20 3.05
C HIS A 546 20.35 12.03 3.91
N ASP A 547 20.32 13.35 3.80
CA ASP A 547 21.23 14.22 4.55
C ASP A 547 20.93 14.21 6.04
N VAL A 548 19.68 14.43 6.45
CA VAL A 548 19.30 14.56 7.86
C VAL A 548 19.03 13.23 8.58
N VAL A 549 18.92 12.13 7.84
CA VAL A 549 18.69 10.78 8.37
C VAL A 549 17.55 10.73 9.40
N PRO A 550 16.30 11.08 9.03
CA PRO A 550 15.19 11.01 9.99
C PRO A 550 14.90 9.58 10.41
N VAL A 551 15.15 8.64 9.51
CA VAL A 551 15.15 7.20 9.75
C VAL A 551 16.34 6.57 9.03
N ILE A 552 16.84 5.44 9.53
CA ILE A 552 17.92 4.68 8.90
C ILE A 552 17.31 3.53 8.11
N PHE A 553 17.38 3.59 6.78
CA PHE A 553 16.92 2.51 5.93
C PHE A 553 17.88 1.33 5.97
N VAL A 554 17.38 0.13 6.22
CA VAL A 554 18.17 -1.10 6.40
C VAL A 554 18.34 -1.83 5.07
N CYS A 555 17.33 -2.58 4.67
CA CYS A 555 17.32 -3.34 3.43
C CYS A 555 15.88 -3.58 2.96
N LYS A 556 15.74 -4.08 1.73
CA LYS A 556 14.46 -4.53 1.17
C LYS A 556 14.62 -5.93 0.59
N GLY A 557 13.92 -6.90 1.14
CA GLY A 557 13.88 -8.28 0.63
C GLY A 557 13.38 -8.36 -0.80
N MET A 558 13.89 -9.32 -1.58
CA MET A 558 13.37 -9.68 -2.90
C MET A 558 11.93 -10.15 -2.79
N ASN A 559 11.15 -9.99 -3.85
CA ASN A 559 9.82 -10.58 -3.94
C ASN A 559 9.97 -12.06 -4.32
N LEU A 560 9.76 -12.93 -3.34
CA LEU A 560 9.88 -14.38 -3.50
C LEU A 560 8.49 -14.99 -3.49
N SER A 561 8.20 -15.86 -4.45
CA SER A 561 6.90 -16.54 -4.52
C SER A 561 7.03 -17.95 -5.09
N GLY A 562 6.06 -18.79 -4.78
CA GLY A 562 5.91 -20.12 -5.32
C GLY A 562 4.55 -20.29 -6.00
N ALA A 563 4.53 -20.95 -7.14
CA ALA A 563 3.31 -21.27 -7.87
C ALA A 563 3.30 -22.74 -8.27
N ASN A 564 2.16 -23.42 -8.12
CA ASN A 564 1.96 -24.78 -8.64
C ASN A 564 2.12 -24.79 -10.17
N LYS A 565 2.86 -25.74 -10.72
CA LYS A 565 3.09 -25.88 -12.17
C LYS A 565 1.80 -26.08 -12.98
N SER A 566 0.74 -26.56 -12.35
CA SER A 566 -0.59 -26.66 -12.97
C SER A 566 -1.30 -25.33 -13.15
N LEU A 567 -0.79 -24.22 -12.54
CA LEU A 567 -1.32 -22.88 -12.81
C LEU A 567 -0.79 -22.36 -14.15
N GLY A 568 -1.71 -21.84 -14.95
CA GLY A 568 -1.43 -21.03 -16.12
C GLY A 568 -1.49 -19.53 -15.79
N ASN A 569 -0.84 -18.74 -16.64
CA ASN A 569 -0.76 -17.29 -16.53
C ASN A 569 -0.04 -16.79 -15.24
N VAL A 570 0.92 -17.56 -14.77
CA VAL A 570 1.93 -17.10 -13.82
C VAL A 570 3.22 -16.92 -14.60
N THR A 571 3.66 -15.69 -14.77
CA THR A 571 4.77 -15.34 -15.67
C THR A 571 5.78 -14.45 -14.96
N GLN A 572 7.02 -14.47 -15.45
CA GLN A 572 8.06 -13.54 -15.02
C GLN A 572 8.60 -12.83 -16.27
N ASP A 573 8.64 -11.52 -16.24
CA ASP A 573 9.15 -10.72 -17.34
C ASP A 573 10.69 -10.65 -17.38
N LYS A 574 11.24 -9.94 -18.39
CA LYS A 574 12.69 -9.79 -18.56
C LYS A 574 13.34 -8.95 -17.45
N GLU A 575 12.58 -8.14 -16.76
CA GLU A 575 13.03 -7.33 -15.62
C GLU A 575 12.93 -8.11 -14.29
N GLY A 576 12.44 -9.35 -14.33
CA GLY A 576 12.27 -10.21 -13.16
C GLY A 576 10.98 -9.93 -12.38
N ILE A 577 10.02 -9.19 -12.94
CA ILE A 577 8.72 -8.95 -12.29
C ILE A 577 7.85 -10.18 -12.50
N VAL A 578 7.32 -10.73 -11.41
CA VAL A 578 6.38 -11.86 -11.45
C VAL A 578 4.96 -11.30 -11.54
N TYR A 579 4.25 -11.73 -12.58
CA TYR A 579 2.83 -11.45 -12.73
C TYR A 579 2.01 -12.66 -12.29
N PHE A 580 1.07 -12.42 -11.41
CA PHE A 580 0.00 -13.33 -11.04
C PHE A 580 -1.24 -12.53 -10.67
N ALA A 581 -2.35 -12.81 -11.34
CA ALA A 581 -3.64 -12.25 -10.97
C ALA A 581 -4.71 -13.34 -10.96
N THR A 582 -5.47 -13.40 -9.89
CA THR A 582 -6.48 -14.45 -9.64
C THR A 582 -7.54 -14.52 -10.75
N TYR A 583 -7.88 -13.37 -11.36
CA TYR A 583 -8.92 -13.29 -12.39
C TYR A 583 -8.45 -13.71 -13.79
N THR A 584 -7.14 -13.77 -14.03
CA THR A 584 -6.55 -14.24 -15.30
C THR A 584 -5.74 -15.53 -15.16
N ALA A 585 -5.59 -16.06 -13.95
CA ALA A 585 -5.01 -17.38 -13.71
C ALA A 585 -6.01 -18.49 -14.10
N PHE A 586 -5.48 -19.63 -14.55
CA PHE A 586 -6.30 -20.79 -14.95
C PHE A 586 -5.59 -22.10 -14.62
N ARG A 587 -6.29 -23.22 -14.68
CA ARG A 587 -5.71 -24.56 -14.55
C ARG A 587 -5.26 -25.04 -15.93
N LYS A 588 -3.98 -25.48 -16.07
CA LYS A 588 -3.44 -26.06 -17.31
C LYS A 588 -4.05 -27.41 -17.60
#